data_1847caca4d7a91d44b792778c4ae5cba
#
_entry.id   1847caca4d7a91d44b792778c4ae5cba
#
_cell.length_a   1.000
_cell.length_b   1.000
_cell.length_c   1.000
_cell.angle_alpha   90.00
_cell.angle_beta   90.00
_cell.angle_gamma   90.00
#
_symmetry.space_group_name_H-M   'P 1'
#
loop_
_entity.id
_entity.type
_entity.pdbx_description
1 polymer ?
#
loop_
_entity_poly.entity_id
_entity_poly.type
_entity_poly.pdbx_seq_one_letter_code
_entity_poly.pdbx_strand_id
1 'polypeptide(L)'
;MKGGKKLKDLYSPEAYQRISAYFKDSLKTALALYQNMKPGFLTALLYPKMMTCSSTISVDEAIMNLAHENNIGISGFETMAMQAAVFDSIPYEKQAEELLKVIDSIGNSLIQFKLMLQAYKDQQLHDIEKIINDPVFGVEEDRDLLLDKRNKHWVEQLKEIMKKGTVFIAVGAGHLVGKNGLIELLRAEGYTVRGLENRE
;
A
#
# COMPACT_ATOMS: atom_id res chain seq x y z
N MET A 1 12.17 -2.41 -13.88
CA MET A 1 11.44 -3.59 -14.42
C MET A 1 12.46 -4.60 -14.94
N LYS A 2 12.14 -5.89 -14.82
CA LYS A 2 13.00 -6.98 -15.34
C LYS A 2 13.04 -6.98 -16.86
N GLY A 3 14.06 -7.62 -17.46
CA GLY A 3 14.19 -7.77 -18.90
C GLY A 3 14.47 -6.49 -19.70
N GLY A 4 14.88 -5.40 -19.05
CA GLY A 4 15.16 -4.13 -19.71
C GLY A 4 13.92 -3.39 -20.23
N LYS A 5 12.71 -3.88 -19.92
CA LYS A 5 11.43 -3.27 -20.31
C LYS A 5 11.33 -1.83 -19.77
N LYS A 6 10.85 -0.92 -20.58
CA LYS A 6 10.65 0.48 -20.23
C LYS A 6 9.16 0.78 -20.05
N LEU A 7 8.86 1.78 -19.25
CA LEU A 7 7.48 2.23 -19.04
C LEU A 7 6.76 2.55 -20.36
N LYS A 8 7.43 3.21 -21.29
CA LYS A 8 6.87 3.54 -22.61
C LYS A 8 6.48 2.32 -23.43
N ASP A 9 7.09 1.16 -23.20
CA ASP A 9 6.84 -0.07 -23.97
C ASP A 9 5.53 -0.76 -23.53
N LEU A 10 4.94 -0.30 -22.42
CA LEU A 10 3.69 -0.83 -21.84
C LEU A 10 2.43 -0.10 -22.31
N TYR A 11 2.57 0.97 -23.09
CA TYR A 11 1.46 1.84 -23.49
C TYR A 11 1.44 2.12 -24.98
N SER A 12 0.24 2.39 -25.53
CA SER A 12 0.17 3.07 -26.82
C SER A 12 0.73 4.50 -26.72
N PRO A 13 1.14 5.10 -27.85
CA PRO A 13 1.62 6.49 -27.86
C PRO A 13 0.63 7.45 -27.21
N GLU A 14 -0.67 7.28 -27.45
CA GLU A 14 -1.75 8.12 -26.94
C GLU A 14 -1.92 7.95 -25.42
N ALA A 15 -1.89 6.70 -24.91
CA ALA A 15 -1.96 6.41 -23.49
C ALA A 15 -0.74 6.97 -22.75
N TYR A 16 0.46 6.76 -23.31
CA TYR A 16 1.68 7.32 -22.74
C TYR A 16 1.66 8.86 -22.69
N GLN A 17 1.11 9.50 -23.70
CA GLN A 17 0.96 10.96 -23.74
C GLN A 17 0.03 11.46 -22.65
N ARG A 18 -1.12 10.79 -22.42
CA ARG A 18 -2.05 11.15 -21.32
C ARG A 18 -1.40 11.05 -19.95
N ILE A 19 -0.71 9.95 -19.69
CA ILE A 19 0.03 9.76 -18.42
C ILE A 19 1.11 10.84 -18.28
N SER A 20 1.86 11.12 -19.35
CA SER A 20 2.91 12.13 -19.36
C SER A 20 2.38 13.53 -19.07
N ALA A 21 1.23 13.88 -19.65
CA ALA A 21 0.56 15.15 -19.37
C ALA A 21 0.14 15.23 -17.90
N TYR A 22 -0.47 14.19 -17.35
CA TYR A 22 -0.85 14.15 -15.94
C TYR A 22 0.36 14.31 -15.01
N PHE A 23 1.46 13.61 -15.28
CA PHE A 23 2.70 13.74 -14.48
C PHE A 23 3.26 15.15 -14.53
N LYS A 24 3.30 15.77 -15.72
CA LYS A 24 3.75 17.14 -15.91
C LYS A 24 2.85 18.14 -15.18
N ASP A 25 1.53 18.02 -15.36
CA ASP A 25 0.58 19.04 -14.91
C ASP A 25 0.21 18.91 -13.43
N SER A 26 0.08 17.67 -12.92
CA SER A 26 -0.33 17.41 -11.54
C SER A 26 0.85 17.14 -10.61
N LEU A 27 1.84 16.34 -11.05
CA LEU A 27 2.99 15.98 -10.21
C LEU A 27 4.19 16.92 -10.41
N LYS A 28 4.15 17.81 -11.40
CA LYS A 28 5.23 18.74 -11.74
C LYS A 28 6.56 18.03 -12.04
N THR A 29 6.51 16.85 -12.62
CA THR A 29 7.66 16.02 -12.97
C THR A 29 7.52 15.40 -14.36
N ALA A 30 8.63 15.04 -14.99
CA ALA A 30 8.61 14.40 -16.31
C ALA A 30 8.50 12.87 -16.16
N LEU A 31 7.50 12.25 -16.80
CA LEU A 31 7.33 10.78 -16.81
C LEU A 31 8.58 10.05 -17.35
N ALA A 32 9.36 10.71 -18.20
CA ALA A 32 10.61 10.18 -18.74
C ALA A 32 11.65 9.78 -17.66
N LEU A 33 11.61 10.39 -16.49
CA LEU A 33 12.51 10.07 -15.37
C LEU A 33 12.19 8.70 -14.74
N TYR A 34 11.01 8.16 -14.96
CA TYR A 34 10.50 6.95 -14.34
C TYR A 34 10.48 5.72 -15.25
N GLN A 35 11.20 5.75 -16.39
CA GLN A 35 11.14 4.70 -17.42
C GLN A 35 11.46 3.28 -16.93
N ASN A 36 12.25 3.16 -15.88
CA ASN A 36 12.64 1.87 -15.30
C ASN A 36 11.79 1.47 -14.09
N MET A 37 10.88 2.35 -13.63
CA MET A 37 10.03 2.12 -12.47
C MET A 37 8.83 1.24 -12.85
N LYS A 38 8.43 0.35 -11.95
CA LYS A 38 7.22 -0.47 -12.12
C LYS A 38 5.98 0.43 -12.04
N PRO A 39 4.96 0.23 -12.89
CA PRO A 39 3.78 1.10 -12.89
C PRO A 39 3.05 1.15 -11.53
N GLY A 40 3.00 0.03 -10.80
CA GLY A 40 2.38 -0.01 -9.46
C GLY A 40 3.02 0.95 -8.46
N PHE A 41 4.34 1.19 -8.54
CA PHE A 41 4.98 2.23 -7.72
C PHE A 41 4.63 3.64 -8.17
N LEU A 42 4.36 3.84 -9.47
CA LEU A 42 3.92 5.15 -9.98
C LEU A 42 2.51 5.49 -9.49
N THR A 43 1.63 4.50 -9.37
CA THR A 43 0.30 4.69 -8.78
C THR A 43 0.41 5.23 -7.35
N ALA A 44 1.36 4.74 -6.55
CA ALA A 44 1.59 5.24 -5.20
C ALA A 44 2.00 6.74 -5.15
N LEU A 45 2.64 7.27 -6.19
CA LEU A 45 3.00 8.70 -6.28
C LEU A 45 1.78 9.62 -6.46
N LEU A 46 0.63 9.07 -6.84
CA LEU A 46 -0.59 9.86 -7.03
C LEU A 46 -1.28 10.19 -5.71
N TYR A 47 -1.20 9.29 -4.71
CA TYR A 47 -1.93 9.43 -3.44
C TYR A 47 -1.64 10.75 -2.67
N PRO A 48 -0.40 11.23 -2.51
CA PRO A 48 -0.13 12.51 -1.85
C PRO A 48 -0.80 13.69 -2.54
N LYS A 49 -1.03 13.60 -3.86
CA LYS A 49 -1.73 14.64 -4.64
C LYS A 49 -3.24 14.58 -4.52
N MET A 50 -3.77 13.46 -4.06
CA MET A 50 -5.20 13.29 -3.73
C MET A 50 -5.55 13.88 -2.36
N MET A 51 -4.54 14.16 -1.52
CA MET A 51 -4.74 14.82 -0.23
C MET A 51 -4.88 16.33 -0.42
N THR A 52 -5.75 16.95 0.39
CA THR A 52 -5.97 18.41 0.40
C THR A 52 -5.05 19.15 1.38
N CYS A 53 -4.19 18.42 2.08
CA CYS A 53 -3.29 18.97 3.08
C CYS A 53 -2.07 19.67 2.43
N SER A 54 -1.62 20.78 2.99
CA SER A 54 -0.44 21.51 2.53
C SER A 54 0.87 20.77 2.85
N SER A 55 0.88 19.97 3.90
CA SER A 55 1.99 19.09 4.27
C SER A 55 1.47 17.74 4.74
N THR A 56 2.21 16.70 4.44
CA THR A 56 1.91 15.33 4.86
C THR A 56 3.15 14.71 5.47
N ILE A 57 2.96 13.86 6.48
CA ILE A 57 4.00 13.00 7.04
C ILE A 57 3.53 11.55 6.93
N SER A 58 4.44 10.64 6.65
CA SER A 58 4.18 9.22 6.73
C SER A 58 4.02 8.79 8.19
N VAL A 59 2.96 8.04 8.49
CA VAL A 59 2.75 7.45 9.84
C VAL A 59 3.92 6.53 10.19
N ASP A 60 4.41 5.73 9.23
CA ASP A 60 5.56 4.85 9.44
C ASP A 60 6.81 5.66 9.80
N GLU A 61 7.07 6.77 9.11
CA GLU A 61 8.20 7.65 9.40
C GLU A 61 8.08 8.28 10.80
N ALA A 62 6.89 8.72 11.19
CA ALA A 62 6.65 9.26 12.53
C ALA A 62 6.91 8.21 13.62
N ILE A 63 6.46 6.96 13.42
CA ILE A 63 6.72 5.85 14.35
C ILE A 63 8.21 5.53 14.42
N MET A 64 8.91 5.48 13.29
CA MET A 64 10.36 5.25 13.27
C MET A 64 11.12 6.35 14.00
N ASN A 65 10.74 7.61 13.83
CA ASN A 65 11.34 8.73 14.55
C ASN A 65 11.15 8.60 16.06
N LEU A 66 9.93 8.28 16.51
CA LEU A 66 9.65 8.02 17.93
C LEU A 66 10.49 6.86 18.49
N ALA A 67 10.68 5.79 17.74
CA ALA A 67 11.52 4.67 18.16
C ALA A 67 12.99 5.10 18.27
N HIS A 68 13.51 5.88 17.32
CA HIS A 68 14.88 6.40 17.37
C HIS A 68 15.09 7.35 18.56
N GLU A 69 14.17 8.27 18.81
CA GLU A 69 14.21 9.21 19.94
C GLU A 69 14.23 8.48 21.30
N ASN A 70 13.60 7.32 21.38
CA ASN A 70 13.54 6.50 22.58
C ASN A 70 14.56 5.34 22.59
N ASN A 71 15.51 5.30 21.67
CA ASN A 71 16.52 4.24 21.53
C ASN A 71 15.91 2.82 21.42
N ILE A 72 14.74 2.70 20.77
CA ILE A 72 14.07 1.42 20.52
C ILE A 72 14.56 0.84 19.20
N GLY A 73 15.02 -0.43 19.22
CA GLY A 73 15.45 -1.13 18.02
C GLY A 73 14.29 -1.35 17.04
N ILE A 74 14.55 -1.10 15.76
CA ILE A 74 13.58 -1.28 14.67
C ILE A 74 14.03 -2.44 13.79
N SER A 75 13.08 -3.30 13.41
CA SER A 75 13.29 -4.33 12.39
C SER A 75 12.09 -4.44 11.47
N GLY A 76 12.30 -4.84 10.22
CA GLY A 76 11.22 -5.08 9.26
C GLY A 76 10.90 -6.57 9.13
N PHE A 77 9.64 -6.89 8.82
CA PHE A 77 9.23 -8.24 8.44
C PHE A 77 9.78 -8.65 7.08
N GLU A 78 10.07 -7.67 6.24
CA GLU A 78 10.49 -7.86 4.85
C GLU A 78 11.59 -6.89 4.46
N THR A 79 12.44 -7.32 3.55
CA THR A 79 13.40 -6.43 2.91
C THR A 79 12.74 -5.65 1.75
N MET A 80 13.36 -4.54 1.36
CA MET A 80 12.96 -3.79 0.15
C MET A 80 12.94 -4.69 -1.11
N ALA A 81 13.90 -5.63 -1.20
CA ALA A 81 13.97 -6.57 -2.32
C ALA A 81 12.77 -7.53 -2.33
N MET A 82 12.33 -8.02 -1.17
CA MET A 82 11.13 -8.87 -1.06
C MET A 82 9.88 -8.11 -1.49
N GLN A 83 9.68 -6.88 -1.02
CA GLN A 83 8.55 -6.05 -1.44
C GLN A 83 8.58 -5.75 -2.94
N ALA A 84 9.75 -5.45 -3.48
CA ALA A 84 9.89 -5.24 -4.92
C ALA A 84 9.56 -6.51 -5.72
N ALA A 85 9.90 -7.71 -5.20
CA ALA A 85 9.60 -8.98 -5.85
C ALA A 85 8.09 -9.28 -5.90
N VAL A 86 7.30 -8.83 -4.92
CA VAL A 86 5.83 -8.95 -4.95
C VAL A 86 5.28 -8.25 -6.20
N PHE A 87 5.70 -7.03 -6.47
CA PHE A 87 5.31 -6.30 -7.68
C PHE A 87 5.86 -6.91 -8.98
N ASP A 88 6.95 -7.68 -8.93
CA ASP A 88 7.41 -8.45 -10.08
C ASP A 88 6.56 -9.69 -10.37
N SER A 89 5.74 -10.12 -9.42
CA SER A 89 4.81 -11.24 -9.59
C SER A 89 3.49 -10.84 -10.25
N ILE A 90 3.21 -9.52 -10.31
CA ILE A 90 2.06 -8.96 -11.03
C ILE A 90 2.52 -8.54 -12.42
N PRO A 91 1.86 -8.98 -13.51
CA PRO A 91 2.25 -8.58 -14.87
C PRO A 91 2.36 -7.06 -15.00
N TYR A 92 3.44 -6.57 -15.61
CA TYR A 92 3.66 -5.13 -15.76
C TYR A 92 2.58 -4.45 -16.62
N GLU A 93 2.03 -5.18 -17.58
CA GLU A 93 0.90 -4.75 -18.41
C GLU A 93 -0.33 -4.46 -17.55
N LYS A 94 -0.67 -5.37 -16.60
CA LYS A 94 -1.77 -5.17 -15.64
C LYS A 94 -1.53 -3.94 -14.76
N GLN A 95 -0.33 -3.81 -14.20
CA GLN A 95 0.03 -2.62 -13.42
C GLN A 95 -0.07 -1.33 -14.25
N ALA A 96 0.26 -1.40 -15.54
CA ALA A 96 0.18 -0.27 -16.47
C ALA A 96 -1.28 0.12 -16.76
N GLU A 97 -2.15 -0.85 -16.97
CA GLU A 97 -3.59 -0.64 -17.14
C GLU A 97 -4.21 0.01 -15.90
N GLU A 98 -3.85 -0.47 -14.71
CA GLU A 98 -4.29 0.11 -13.43
C GLU A 98 -3.87 1.59 -13.29
N LEU A 99 -2.61 1.91 -13.57
CA LEU A 99 -2.13 3.30 -13.51
C LEU A 99 -2.91 4.19 -14.49
N LEU A 100 -3.14 3.72 -15.72
CA LEU A 100 -3.90 4.45 -16.72
C LEU A 100 -5.35 4.64 -16.28
N LYS A 101 -6.00 3.59 -15.75
CA LYS A 101 -7.37 3.63 -15.23
C LYS A 101 -7.52 4.67 -14.11
N VAL A 102 -6.60 4.71 -13.17
CA VAL A 102 -6.61 5.71 -12.09
C VAL A 102 -6.52 7.13 -12.64
N ILE A 103 -5.66 7.37 -13.62
CA ILE A 103 -5.47 8.69 -14.24
C ILE A 103 -6.68 9.08 -15.07
N ASP A 104 -7.18 8.18 -15.92
CA ASP A 104 -8.34 8.43 -16.79
C ASP A 104 -9.65 8.63 -16.00
N SER A 105 -9.74 8.05 -14.79
CA SER A 105 -10.88 8.19 -13.89
C SER A 105 -10.54 8.94 -12.59
N ILE A 106 -9.66 9.92 -12.65
CA ILE A 106 -9.10 10.59 -11.46
C ILE A 106 -10.18 11.17 -10.52
N GLY A 107 -11.31 11.66 -11.05
CA GLY A 107 -12.44 12.13 -10.25
C GLY A 107 -13.03 11.04 -9.36
N ASN A 108 -13.26 9.85 -9.91
CA ASN A 108 -13.76 8.69 -9.17
C ASN A 108 -12.69 8.18 -8.19
N SER A 109 -11.43 8.14 -8.61
CA SER A 109 -10.32 7.74 -7.75
C SER A 109 -10.18 8.66 -6.53
N LEU A 110 -10.41 9.96 -6.68
CA LEU A 110 -10.46 10.93 -5.57
C LEU A 110 -11.61 10.65 -4.60
N ILE A 111 -12.80 10.29 -5.10
CA ILE A 111 -13.94 9.94 -4.26
C ILE A 111 -13.62 8.70 -3.43
N GLN A 112 -13.13 7.64 -4.07
CA GLN A 112 -12.77 6.40 -3.41
C GLN A 112 -11.64 6.61 -2.37
N PHE A 113 -10.63 7.41 -2.72
CA PHE A 113 -9.57 7.77 -1.78
C PHE A 113 -10.10 8.51 -0.54
N LYS A 114 -11.05 9.43 -0.72
CA LYS A 114 -11.69 10.13 0.40
C LYS A 114 -12.49 9.19 1.29
N LEU A 115 -13.22 8.23 0.72
CA LEU A 115 -13.95 7.22 1.48
C LEU A 115 -12.99 6.34 2.30
N MET A 116 -11.89 5.90 1.70
CA MET A 116 -10.85 5.14 2.41
C MET A 116 -10.21 5.96 3.53
N LEU A 117 -9.88 7.23 3.28
CA LEU A 117 -9.30 8.12 4.29
C LEU A 117 -10.28 8.35 5.45
N GLN A 118 -11.59 8.48 5.16
CA GLN A 118 -12.61 8.63 6.20
C GLN A 118 -12.74 7.35 7.04
N ALA A 119 -12.85 6.18 6.39
CA ALA A 119 -12.89 4.89 7.09
C ALA A 119 -11.65 4.67 7.98
N TYR A 120 -10.47 5.10 7.50
CA TYR A 120 -9.23 5.02 8.27
C TYR A 120 -9.27 5.96 9.50
N LYS A 121 -9.70 7.21 9.34
CA LYS A 121 -9.83 8.18 10.44
C LYS A 121 -10.83 7.73 11.49
N ASP A 122 -11.95 7.17 11.05
CA ASP A 122 -13.02 6.67 11.92
C ASP A 122 -12.69 5.27 12.46
N GLN A 123 -11.51 4.70 12.13
CA GLN A 123 -11.04 3.38 12.57
C GLN A 123 -12.02 2.25 12.24
N GLN A 124 -12.76 2.39 11.14
CA GLN A 124 -13.78 1.45 10.68
C GLN A 124 -13.15 0.32 9.86
N LEU A 125 -12.59 -0.69 10.52
CA LEU A 125 -11.92 -1.83 9.85
C LEU A 125 -12.83 -2.56 8.87
N HIS A 126 -14.12 -2.66 9.15
CA HIS A 126 -15.09 -3.29 8.25
C HIS A 126 -15.25 -2.51 6.93
N ASP A 127 -15.27 -1.19 6.99
CA ASP A 127 -15.37 -0.37 5.79
C ASP A 127 -14.06 -0.36 5.00
N ILE A 128 -12.91 -0.41 5.70
CA ILE A 128 -11.60 -0.62 5.06
C ILE A 128 -11.59 -1.97 4.31
N GLU A 129 -12.12 -3.04 4.91
CA GLU A 129 -12.20 -4.35 4.26
C GLU A 129 -13.07 -4.31 3.00
N LYS A 130 -14.25 -3.66 3.05
CA LYS A 130 -15.12 -3.50 1.89
C LYS A 130 -14.42 -2.76 0.75
N ILE A 131 -13.73 -1.65 1.07
CA ILE A 131 -13.02 -0.85 0.08
C ILE A 131 -11.88 -1.64 -0.57
N ILE A 132 -11.11 -2.42 0.21
CA ILE A 132 -10.02 -3.25 -0.30
C ILE A 132 -10.54 -4.36 -1.22
N ASN A 133 -11.71 -4.91 -0.93
CA ASN A 133 -12.37 -5.95 -1.74
C ASN A 133 -13.23 -5.37 -2.88
N ASP A 134 -13.25 -4.06 -3.06
CA ASP A 134 -13.99 -3.43 -4.17
C ASP A 134 -13.23 -3.67 -5.49
N PRO A 135 -13.89 -4.23 -6.53
CA PRO A 135 -13.26 -4.47 -7.85
C PRO A 135 -12.74 -3.20 -8.51
N VAL A 136 -13.27 -2.03 -8.15
CA VAL A 136 -12.84 -0.73 -8.68
C VAL A 136 -11.46 -0.34 -8.17
N PHE A 137 -11.09 -0.78 -6.96
CA PHE A 137 -9.80 -0.50 -6.34
C PHE A 137 -8.65 -1.38 -6.86
N GLY A 138 -8.96 -2.42 -7.62
CA GLY A 138 -7.97 -3.28 -8.25
C GLY A 138 -7.11 -4.14 -7.30
N VAL A 139 -7.42 -4.16 -5.98
CA VAL A 139 -6.64 -4.91 -5.00
C VAL A 139 -7.19 -6.32 -4.81
N GLU A 140 -8.48 -6.56 -5.09
CA GLU A 140 -9.12 -7.86 -4.87
C GLU A 140 -8.41 -8.99 -5.62
N GLU A 141 -8.09 -8.79 -6.90
CA GLU A 141 -7.43 -9.79 -7.73
C GLU A 141 -6.00 -10.12 -7.27
N ASP A 142 -5.29 -9.14 -6.73
CA ASP A 142 -3.90 -9.29 -6.28
C ASP A 142 -3.78 -9.39 -4.75
N ARG A 143 -4.93 -9.46 -4.04
CA ARG A 143 -5.00 -9.50 -2.58
C ARG A 143 -4.12 -10.60 -1.98
N ASP A 144 -4.13 -11.80 -2.57
CA ASP A 144 -3.33 -12.93 -2.09
C ASP A 144 -1.82 -12.62 -2.12
N LEU A 145 -1.35 -11.91 -3.15
CA LEU A 145 0.05 -11.51 -3.29
C LEU A 145 0.40 -10.30 -2.41
N LEU A 146 -0.47 -9.30 -2.40
CA LEU A 146 -0.20 -8.02 -1.73
C LEU A 146 -0.40 -8.09 -0.22
N LEU A 147 -1.30 -8.94 0.26
CA LEU A 147 -1.70 -9.01 1.66
C LEU A 147 -1.60 -10.43 2.25
N ASP A 148 -2.37 -11.40 1.76
CA ASP A 148 -2.65 -12.63 2.47
C ASP A 148 -1.42 -13.52 2.68
N LYS A 149 -0.60 -13.75 1.65
CA LYS A 149 0.65 -14.52 1.76
C LYS A 149 1.65 -13.84 2.68
N ARG A 150 1.74 -12.53 2.62
CA ARG A 150 2.61 -11.73 3.47
C ARG A 150 2.17 -11.82 4.93
N ASN A 151 0.88 -11.67 5.20
CA ASN A 151 0.31 -11.81 6.53
C ASN A 151 0.64 -13.16 7.16
N LYS A 152 0.45 -14.26 6.43
CA LYS A 152 0.79 -15.61 6.91
C LYS A 152 2.27 -15.73 7.26
N HIS A 153 3.14 -15.21 6.41
CA HIS A 153 4.58 -15.20 6.68
C HIS A 153 4.94 -14.34 7.89
N TRP A 154 4.30 -13.18 8.06
CA TRP A 154 4.54 -12.30 9.20
C TRP A 154 4.05 -12.89 10.52
N VAL A 155 2.93 -13.62 10.52
CA VAL A 155 2.44 -14.29 11.74
C VAL A 155 3.45 -15.31 12.25
N GLU A 156 4.11 -16.10 11.37
CA GLU A 156 5.16 -17.01 11.79
C GLU A 156 6.36 -16.27 12.43
N GLN A 157 6.75 -15.12 11.89
CA GLN A 157 7.78 -14.30 12.50
C GLN A 157 7.33 -13.70 13.83
N LEU A 158 6.07 -13.23 13.90
CA LEU A 158 5.51 -12.62 15.11
C LEU A 158 5.46 -13.59 16.28
N LYS A 159 5.12 -14.86 16.04
CA LYS A 159 5.15 -15.91 17.07
C LYS A 159 6.52 -16.00 17.76
N GLU A 160 7.60 -15.89 16.99
CA GLU A 160 8.96 -15.94 17.54
C GLU A 160 9.40 -14.62 18.19
N ILE A 161 8.98 -13.49 17.65
CA ILE A 161 9.30 -12.17 18.16
C ILE A 161 8.60 -11.93 19.51
N MET A 162 7.32 -12.23 19.61
CA MET A 162 6.50 -12.03 20.81
C MET A 162 6.92 -12.90 22.00
N LYS A 163 7.57 -14.04 21.75
CA LYS A 163 8.18 -14.85 22.83
C LYS A 163 9.32 -14.13 23.55
N LYS A 164 9.98 -13.18 22.91
CA LYS A 164 11.16 -12.49 23.44
C LYS A 164 10.83 -11.28 24.31
N GLY A 165 9.59 -10.78 24.24
CA GLY A 165 9.16 -9.63 25.03
C GLY A 165 8.05 -8.83 24.36
N THR A 166 7.76 -7.67 24.94
CA THR A 166 6.76 -6.73 24.39
C THR A 166 7.27 -6.10 23.12
N VAL A 167 6.42 -6.05 22.10
CA VAL A 167 6.73 -5.45 20.80
C VAL A 167 5.62 -4.51 20.37
N PHE A 168 5.98 -3.44 19.67
CA PHE A 168 5.06 -2.60 18.93
C PHE A 168 5.17 -2.95 17.45
N ILE A 169 4.04 -3.19 16.80
CA ILE A 169 3.97 -3.65 15.42
C ILE A 169 3.16 -2.64 14.61
N ALA A 170 3.78 -2.03 13.61
CA ALA A 170 3.13 -1.12 12.68
C ALA A 170 2.99 -1.77 11.32
N VAL A 171 1.77 -1.81 10.80
CA VAL A 171 1.45 -2.35 9.46
C VAL A 171 0.36 -1.50 8.81
N GLY A 172 0.30 -1.51 7.49
CA GLY A 172 -0.81 -0.87 6.78
C GLY A 172 -2.15 -1.50 7.17
N ALA A 173 -3.20 -0.67 7.32
CA ALA A 173 -4.52 -1.10 7.79
C ALA A 173 -5.13 -2.25 6.96
N GLY A 174 -4.79 -2.33 5.67
CA GLY A 174 -5.20 -3.43 4.80
C GLY A 174 -4.72 -4.81 5.24
N HIS A 175 -3.61 -4.88 5.97
CA HIS A 175 -3.08 -6.13 6.53
C HIS A 175 -3.86 -6.62 7.76
N LEU A 176 -4.69 -5.77 8.37
CA LEU A 176 -5.42 -6.11 9.59
C LEU A 176 -6.72 -6.88 9.31
N VAL A 177 -7.35 -6.64 8.14
CA VAL A 177 -8.76 -6.97 7.86
C VAL A 177 -8.93 -8.26 7.04
N GLY A 178 -10.09 -8.89 7.22
CA GLY A 178 -10.49 -10.12 6.53
C GLY A 178 -9.96 -11.39 7.17
N LYS A 179 -10.42 -12.54 6.67
CA LYS A 179 -10.09 -13.87 7.22
C LYS A 179 -8.60 -14.20 7.22
N ASN A 180 -7.83 -13.63 6.30
CA ASN A 180 -6.37 -13.75 6.21
C ASN A 180 -5.68 -12.46 6.70
N GLY A 181 -6.40 -11.56 7.38
CA GLY A 181 -5.82 -10.41 8.07
C GLY A 181 -5.09 -10.82 9.34
N LEU A 182 -4.15 -10.01 9.78
CA LEU A 182 -3.34 -10.30 10.97
C LEU A 182 -4.16 -10.52 12.23
N ILE A 183 -5.29 -9.81 12.37
CA ILE A 183 -6.18 -9.97 13.54
C ILE A 183 -6.71 -11.40 13.61
N GLU A 184 -7.29 -11.90 12.53
CA GLU A 184 -7.90 -13.24 12.51
C GLU A 184 -6.83 -14.33 12.49
N LEU A 185 -5.71 -14.13 11.82
CA LEU A 185 -4.61 -15.09 11.83
C LEU A 185 -3.99 -15.24 13.23
N LEU A 186 -3.79 -14.16 13.96
CA LEU A 186 -3.29 -14.21 15.34
C LEU A 186 -4.30 -14.87 16.28
N ARG A 187 -5.60 -14.60 16.12
CA ARG A 187 -6.67 -15.28 16.86
C ARG A 187 -6.67 -16.79 16.60
N ALA A 188 -6.49 -17.20 15.36
CA ALA A 188 -6.39 -18.60 14.97
C ALA A 188 -5.18 -19.31 15.60
N GLU A 189 -4.09 -18.58 15.87
CA GLU A 189 -2.91 -19.07 16.61
C GLU A 189 -3.10 -19.02 18.15
N GLY A 190 -4.29 -18.68 18.64
CA GLY A 190 -4.62 -18.68 20.07
C GLY A 190 -4.31 -17.38 20.80
N TYR A 191 -3.91 -16.31 20.12
CA TYR A 191 -3.70 -15.01 20.75
C TYR A 191 -5.02 -14.28 20.98
N THR A 192 -5.11 -13.56 22.10
CA THR A 192 -6.22 -12.63 22.35
C THR A 192 -5.94 -11.30 21.66
N VAL A 193 -6.74 -10.94 20.67
CA VAL A 193 -6.62 -9.67 19.95
C VAL A 193 -7.88 -8.83 20.18
N ARG A 194 -7.72 -7.64 20.75
CA ARG A 194 -8.81 -6.70 21.04
C ARG A 194 -8.48 -5.31 20.49
N GLY A 195 -9.51 -4.59 20.05
CA GLY A 195 -9.39 -3.16 19.76
C GLY A 195 -9.16 -2.38 21.05
N LEU A 196 -8.36 -1.33 20.94
CA LEU A 196 -8.23 -0.32 21.99
C LEU A 196 -9.05 0.89 21.57
N GLU A 197 -9.83 1.45 22.50
CA GLU A 197 -10.47 2.74 22.27
C GLU A 197 -9.39 3.83 22.26
N ASN A 198 -9.37 4.66 21.22
CA ASN A 198 -8.60 5.89 21.27
C ASN A 198 -9.30 6.84 22.24
N ARG A 199 -8.63 7.15 23.32
CA ARG A 199 -9.03 8.26 24.19
C ARG A 199 -8.39 9.51 23.60
N GLU A 200 -9.25 10.48 23.24
CA GLU A 200 -8.84 11.83 22.90
C GLU A 200 -8.04 12.47 24.04
#